data_445008fe57d827cad6515474db1fb40c
#
_entry.id   445008fe57d827cad6515474db1fb40c
#
_cell.length_a   1.000
_cell.length_b   1.000
_cell.length_c   1.000
_cell.angle_alpha   90.00
_cell.angle_beta   90.00
_cell.angle_gamma   90.00
#
_symmetry.space_group_name_H-M   'P 1'
#
loop_
_entity.id
_entity.type
_entity.pdbx_description
1 polymer ?
#
loop_
_entity_poly.entity_id
_entity_poly.type
_entity_poly.pdbx_seq_one_letter_code
_entity_poly.pdbx_strand_id
1 'polypeptide(L)'
;MKNNWIDVLDESLVKDFYNNQTSEEQQEGLNTTLSFGTAGIRGKFGLGEGRLNKFTVSKVALGFAHYLTSSIAHPVVVIHYDTRHLSPEFAQIIANILASLDIKVYLADTYRTTPDLSFAVKYLQADAGVMITASHNPKDYNGIKVYGEDGAQLSTDDSARLSTYIDKLGHPLHINLPSLTTEQQSLIHSVPSEVREDYFKNVQDLVGTIPQSDLKVVFTSLHGTSVPVVPDILSSLNFNQFELVASQCEPDSDFSSVASANPEDHKAFDQSIELANHIDADLLIGTDPDADRLGIVERDAEGNIHYYNGNQIGALLLNYRIKQTEELPNRIMFQSIVSGGLAKSLAQYHNVNFKEVLTGFKYIAAEIRHLSPEQNFIFGYEESYGFLARPFVRDKDAIQIVPLMIKYAAELKNNGRMLKDELEDITRNVGNFNDKLFSHTFEGTQGKTKIENIMTQFRSETPSEMCGLKVIAIEDFETGKKTDLQNDEVSDITLPKANVIKIYFDEGFIALRPSGTEPKIKLYVSLSCDHFDVVAQKMNDAIFNS
;
A
#
# COMPACT_ATOMS: atom_id res chain seq x y z
N MET A 1 4.75 -23.56 27.82
CA MET A 1 4.35 -22.33 27.09
C MET A 1 2.96 -22.49 26.47
N LYS A 2 2.70 -23.48 25.60
CA LYS A 2 1.38 -23.67 24.92
C LYS A 2 0.18 -23.66 25.88
N ASN A 3 0.24 -24.38 26.99
CA ASN A 3 -0.87 -24.47 27.92
C ASN A 3 -1.25 -23.13 28.55
N ASN A 4 -0.29 -22.26 28.84
CA ASN A 4 -0.58 -20.95 29.43
C ASN A 4 -1.37 -20.06 28.46
N TRP A 5 -1.12 -20.16 27.15
CA TRP A 5 -1.86 -19.39 26.14
C TRP A 5 -3.28 -19.92 25.93
N ILE A 6 -3.47 -21.27 25.90
CA ILE A 6 -4.78 -21.90 25.71
C ILE A 6 -5.70 -21.59 26.87
N ASP A 7 -5.15 -21.58 28.11
CA ASP A 7 -5.93 -21.41 29.31
C ASP A 7 -6.44 -19.97 29.51
N VAL A 8 -5.68 -18.99 29.04
CA VAL A 8 -6.01 -17.57 29.25
C VAL A 8 -6.64 -16.89 28.03
N LEU A 9 -6.48 -17.43 26.82
CA LEU A 9 -7.11 -16.91 25.62
C LEU A 9 -8.50 -17.50 25.48
N ASP A 10 -9.53 -16.66 25.59
CA ASP A 10 -10.96 -17.06 25.54
C ASP A 10 -11.59 -16.86 24.15
N GLU A 11 -10.90 -16.20 23.21
CA GLU A 11 -11.38 -15.94 21.87
C GLU A 11 -11.43 -17.23 21.04
N SER A 12 -12.63 -17.76 20.78
CA SER A 12 -12.83 -18.98 20.00
C SER A 12 -12.24 -18.90 18.61
N LEU A 13 -12.45 -17.78 17.92
CA LEU A 13 -11.98 -17.53 16.56
C LEU A 13 -10.44 -17.62 16.45
N VAL A 14 -9.70 -17.05 17.40
CA VAL A 14 -8.23 -17.13 17.42
C VAL A 14 -7.76 -18.58 17.65
N LYS A 15 -8.50 -19.34 18.49
CA LYS A 15 -8.23 -20.76 18.69
C LYS A 15 -8.51 -21.58 17.44
N ASP A 16 -9.56 -21.25 16.69
CA ASP A 16 -9.90 -21.91 15.42
C ASP A 16 -8.83 -21.65 14.36
N PHE A 17 -8.37 -20.42 14.21
CA PHE A 17 -7.23 -20.12 13.34
C PHE A 17 -5.96 -20.87 13.76
N TYR A 18 -5.64 -20.90 15.06
CA TYR A 18 -4.51 -21.66 15.57
C TYR A 18 -4.61 -23.15 15.26
N ASN A 19 -5.79 -23.75 15.44
CA ASN A 19 -6.02 -25.19 15.22
C ASN A 19 -5.90 -25.57 13.73
N ASN A 20 -6.17 -24.62 12.81
CA ASN A 20 -6.05 -24.80 11.37
C ASN A 20 -4.63 -24.57 10.84
N GLN A 21 -3.70 -24.07 11.67
CA GLN A 21 -2.29 -23.90 11.32
C GLN A 21 -1.54 -25.23 11.32
N THR A 22 -0.50 -25.32 10.50
CA THR A 22 0.44 -26.44 10.55
C THR A 22 1.19 -26.48 11.88
N SER A 23 1.77 -27.63 12.22
CA SER A 23 2.58 -27.76 13.45
C SER A 23 3.77 -26.79 13.47
N GLU A 24 4.36 -26.49 12.31
CA GLU A 24 5.47 -25.54 12.16
C GLU A 24 5.00 -24.11 12.42
N GLU A 25 3.88 -23.70 11.85
CA GLU A 25 3.29 -22.38 12.08
C GLU A 25 2.87 -22.18 13.53
N GLN A 26 2.33 -23.22 14.18
CA GLN A 26 2.01 -23.19 15.60
C GLN A 26 3.27 -23.00 16.47
N GLN A 27 4.35 -23.73 16.17
CA GLN A 27 5.62 -23.59 16.87
C GLN A 27 6.25 -22.22 16.63
N GLU A 28 6.19 -21.71 15.41
CA GLU A 28 6.67 -20.36 15.08
C GLU A 28 5.93 -19.33 15.95
N GLY A 29 4.60 -19.37 16.01
CA GLY A 29 3.81 -18.43 16.82
C GLY A 29 4.17 -18.44 18.31
N LEU A 30 4.51 -19.62 18.86
CA LEU A 30 4.88 -19.78 20.26
C LEU A 30 6.35 -19.42 20.58
N ASN A 31 7.24 -19.46 19.58
CA ASN A 31 8.69 -19.33 19.79
C ASN A 31 9.28 -18.04 19.17
N THR A 32 8.48 -17.29 18.41
CA THR A 32 8.88 -15.99 17.87
C THR A 32 8.12 -14.85 18.54
N THR A 33 8.51 -13.63 18.26
CA THR A 33 7.82 -12.41 18.73
C THR A 33 7.49 -11.55 17.53
N LEU A 34 6.26 -11.01 17.46
CA LEU A 34 5.90 -9.99 16.48
C LEU A 34 6.75 -8.74 16.73
N SER A 35 7.44 -8.30 15.70
CA SER A 35 8.21 -7.06 15.74
C SER A 35 7.39 -5.92 15.14
N PHE A 36 7.50 -4.73 15.74
CA PHE A 36 6.98 -3.52 15.13
C PHE A 36 7.93 -3.09 14.01
N GLY A 37 7.52 -3.35 12.78
CA GLY A 37 8.31 -3.04 11.59
C GLY A 37 8.18 -1.58 11.16
N THR A 38 8.76 -1.26 10.01
CA THR A 38 8.76 0.10 9.44
C THR A 38 7.38 0.62 9.02
N ALA A 39 6.38 -0.25 8.93
CA ALA A 39 5.01 0.08 8.53
C ALA A 39 3.97 -0.36 9.58
N GLY A 40 4.39 -0.70 10.80
CA GLY A 40 3.53 -1.23 11.84
C GLY A 40 3.76 -2.71 12.12
N ILE A 41 2.76 -3.39 12.68
CA ILE A 41 2.74 -4.83 12.92
C ILE A 41 1.78 -5.48 11.92
N ARG A 42 2.17 -6.63 11.37
CA ARG A 42 1.30 -7.50 10.57
C ARG A 42 1.61 -8.96 10.92
N GLY A 43 0.59 -9.77 11.10
CA GLY A 43 0.78 -11.17 11.44
C GLY A 43 -0.50 -11.99 11.30
N LYS A 44 -0.35 -13.31 11.39
CA LYS A 44 -1.46 -14.24 11.46
C LYS A 44 -2.09 -14.23 12.86
N PHE A 45 -3.38 -14.53 12.92
CA PHE A 45 -4.04 -14.85 14.19
C PHE A 45 -3.49 -16.16 14.78
N GLY A 46 -3.47 -16.25 16.11
CA GLY A 46 -3.07 -17.48 16.80
C GLY A 46 -2.53 -17.26 18.20
N LEU A 47 -1.98 -18.34 18.75
CA LEU A 47 -1.38 -18.37 20.09
C LEU A 47 0.10 -17.98 20.02
N GLY A 48 0.57 -17.30 21.06
CA GLY A 48 1.98 -16.92 21.20
C GLY A 48 2.25 -15.46 20.94
N GLU A 49 3.48 -15.03 21.24
CA GLU A 49 3.95 -13.66 20.96
C GLU A 49 4.20 -13.41 19.47
N GLY A 50 4.38 -14.46 18.68
CA GLY A 50 4.56 -14.38 17.23
C GLY A 50 3.25 -14.31 16.44
N ARG A 51 2.11 -14.14 17.10
CA ARG A 51 0.77 -14.10 16.47
C ARG A 51 -0.05 -12.93 17.01
N LEU A 52 -1.03 -12.49 16.20
CA LEU A 52 -2.01 -11.49 16.63
C LEU A 52 -3.10 -12.14 17.49
N ASN A 53 -3.30 -11.58 18.65
CA ASN A 53 -4.33 -11.89 19.63
C ASN A 53 -4.50 -10.70 20.58
N LYS A 54 -5.50 -10.71 21.43
CA LYS A 54 -5.78 -9.59 22.35
C LYS A 54 -4.58 -9.20 23.23
N PHE A 55 -3.74 -10.16 23.64
CA PHE A 55 -2.58 -9.86 24.50
C PHE A 55 -1.44 -9.15 23.75
N THR A 56 -1.14 -9.60 22.51
CA THR A 56 -0.12 -8.94 21.68
C THR A 56 -0.58 -7.57 21.22
N VAL A 57 -1.86 -7.40 20.87
CA VAL A 57 -2.47 -6.09 20.57
C VAL A 57 -2.43 -5.17 21.79
N SER A 58 -2.75 -5.67 22.99
CA SER A 58 -2.69 -4.90 24.23
C SER A 58 -1.26 -4.43 24.56
N LYS A 59 -0.27 -5.31 24.34
CA LYS A 59 1.15 -4.93 24.49
C LYS A 59 1.52 -3.76 23.57
N VAL A 60 1.13 -3.84 22.31
CA VAL A 60 1.37 -2.76 21.33
C VAL A 60 0.68 -1.47 21.74
N ALA A 61 -0.59 -1.56 22.13
CA ALA A 61 -1.37 -0.40 22.57
C ALA A 61 -0.76 0.31 23.78
N LEU A 62 -0.32 -0.45 24.78
CA LEU A 62 0.32 0.09 25.98
C LEU A 62 1.67 0.73 25.66
N GLY A 63 2.49 0.08 24.82
CA GLY A 63 3.76 0.64 24.34
C GLY A 63 3.56 1.94 23.56
N PHE A 64 2.54 1.97 22.71
CA PHE A 64 2.15 3.17 21.95
C PHE A 64 1.67 4.30 22.87
N ALA A 65 0.85 4.01 23.89
CA ALA A 65 0.45 4.99 24.88
C ALA A 65 1.65 5.61 25.61
N HIS A 66 2.59 4.79 26.07
CA HIS A 66 3.81 5.27 26.70
C HIS A 66 4.69 6.09 25.76
N TYR A 67 4.77 5.71 24.48
CA TYR A 67 5.48 6.48 23.47
C TYR A 67 4.89 7.89 23.34
N LEU A 68 3.57 8.00 23.17
CA LEU A 68 2.89 9.29 23.04
C LEU A 68 3.04 10.16 24.29
N THR A 69 2.75 9.62 25.47
CA THR A 69 2.80 10.36 26.75
C THR A 69 4.21 10.74 27.16
N SER A 70 5.24 10.14 26.55
CA SER A 70 6.64 10.53 26.82
C SER A 70 6.99 11.93 26.31
N SER A 71 6.25 12.47 25.35
CA SER A 71 6.53 13.75 24.69
C SER A 71 5.32 14.68 24.55
N ILE A 72 4.10 14.15 24.69
CA ILE A 72 2.85 14.91 24.50
C ILE A 72 2.05 14.85 25.82
N ALA A 73 1.68 16.00 26.34
CA ALA A 73 0.99 16.08 27.63
C ALA A 73 -0.47 15.58 27.58
N HIS A 74 -1.18 15.86 26.50
CA HIS A 74 -2.58 15.46 26.29
C HIS A 74 -2.75 14.92 24.87
N PRO A 75 -2.28 13.70 24.58
CA PRO A 75 -2.33 13.17 23.23
C PRO A 75 -3.77 12.95 22.75
N VAL A 76 -3.97 13.13 21.44
CA VAL A 76 -5.21 12.83 20.73
C VAL A 76 -4.92 11.81 19.64
N VAL A 77 -5.68 10.72 19.59
CA VAL A 77 -5.48 9.62 18.63
C VAL A 77 -6.78 9.34 17.88
N VAL A 78 -6.67 9.12 16.56
CA VAL A 78 -7.77 8.62 15.73
C VAL A 78 -7.56 7.13 15.46
N ILE A 79 -8.61 6.32 15.57
CA ILE A 79 -8.55 4.87 15.32
C ILE A 79 -9.59 4.47 14.28
N HIS A 80 -9.13 3.94 13.15
CA HIS A 80 -9.96 3.32 12.13
C HIS A 80 -9.63 1.84 12.00
N TYR A 81 -10.51 1.08 11.37
CA TYR A 81 -10.35 -0.35 11.14
C TYR A 81 -11.06 -0.79 9.85
N ASP A 82 -10.57 -1.89 9.26
CA ASP A 82 -11.13 -2.50 8.08
C ASP A 82 -12.18 -3.59 8.40
N THR A 83 -12.62 -4.32 7.37
CA THR A 83 -13.67 -5.35 7.46
C THR A 83 -13.17 -6.71 7.95
N ARG A 84 -11.90 -6.85 8.31
CA ARG A 84 -11.29 -8.12 8.73
C ARG A 84 -11.80 -8.60 10.08
N HIS A 85 -11.65 -9.92 10.30
CA HIS A 85 -11.87 -10.51 11.61
C HIS A 85 -11.14 -9.75 12.71
N LEU A 86 -11.81 -9.53 13.83
CA LEU A 86 -11.31 -8.89 15.05
C LEU A 86 -10.82 -7.43 14.87
N SER A 87 -11.02 -6.81 13.71
CA SER A 87 -10.62 -5.40 13.52
C SER A 87 -11.36 -4.46 14.47
N PRO A 88 -12.70 -4.55 14.66
CA PRO A 88 -13.42 -3.74 15.64
C PRO A 88 -12.98 -4.00 17.08
N GLU A 89 -12.79 -5.28 17.45
CA GLU A 89 -12.39 -5.68 18.79
C GLU A 89 -10.98 -5.17 19.14
N PHE A 90 -10.03 -5.26 18.21
CA PHE A 90 -8.68 -4.73 18.38
C PHE A 90 -8.68 -3.20 18.47
N ALA A 91 -9.49 -2.53 17.66
CA ALA A 91 -9.66 -1.08 17.73
C ALA A 91 -10.20 -0.66 19.11
N GLN A 92 -11.19 -1.37 19.64
CA GLN A 92 -11.75 -1.10 20.97
C GLN A 92 -10.75 -1.39 22.10
N ILE A 93 -9.94 -2.47 22.01
CA ILE A 93 -8.88 -2.77 22.99
C ILE A 93 -7.87 -1.62 23.02
N ILE A 94 -7.43 -1.14 21.84
CA ILE A 94 -6.48 -0.04 21.74
C ILE A 94 -7.10 1.24 22.33
N ALA A 95 -8.34 1.57 21.95
CA ALA A 95 -9.04 2.75 22.47
C ALA A 95 -9.14 2.73 24.00
N ASN A 96 -9.52 1.59 24.58
CA ASN A 96 -9.65 1.45 26.03
C ASN A 96 -8.31 1.63 26.75
N ILE A 97 -7.23 1.07 26.23
CA ILE A 97 -5.88 1.19 26.82
C ILE A 97 -5.38 2.63 26.71
N LEU A 98 -5.55 3.29 25.56
CA LEU A 98 -5.18 4.69 25.40
C LEU A 98 -5.96 5.60 26.36
N ALA A 99 -7.28 5.44 26.43
CA ALA A 99 -8.13 6.24 27.32
C ALA A 99 -7.80 6.02 28.81
N SER A 100 -7.42 4.80 29.21
CA SER A 100 -7.00 4.50 30.58
C SER A 100 -5.70 5.18 31.02
N LEU A 101 -4.97 5.77 30.06
CA LEU A 101 -3.78 6.60 30.27
C LEU A 101 -4.05 8.08 29.90
N ASP A 102 -5.31 8.51 30.02
CA ASP A 102 -5.78 9.89 29.81
C ASP A 102 -5.53 10.44 28.39
N ILE A 103 -5.46 9.53 27.39
CA ILE A 103 -5.35 9.88 25.98
C ILE A 103 -6.75 10.00 25.38
N LYS A 104 -7.02 11.12 24.72
CA LYS A 104 -8.28 11.32 23.99
C LYS A 104 -8.30 10.49 22.73
N VAL A 105 -9.38 9.77 22.46
CA VAL A 105 -9.51 8.88 21.31
C VAL A 105 -10.73 9.26 20.48
N TYR A 106 -10.56 9.36 19.17
CA TYR A 106 -11.64 9.32 18.19
C TYR A 106 -11.66 7.94 17.56
N LEU A 107 -12.65 7.13 17.91
CA LEU A 107 -12.82 5.76 17.41
C LEU A 107 -13.89 5.75 16.31
N ALA A 108 -13.59 5.13 15.18
CA ALA A 108 -14.58 4.89 14.14
C ALA A 108 -15.72 4.00 14.66
N ASP A 109 -16.95 4.36 14.35
CA ASP A 109 -18.18 3.64 14.72
C ASP A 109 -18.48 2.45 13.79
N THR A 110 -17.85 2.44 12.61
CA THR A 110 -17.89 1.37 11.62
C THR A 110 -16.56 1.28 10.90
N TYR A 111 -16.36 0.27 10.06
CA TYR A 111 -15.15 0.17 9.25
C TYR A 111 -14.95 1.40 8.35
N ARG A 112 -13.71 1.81 8.17
CA ARG A 112 -13.30 2.98 7.39
C ARG A 112 -12.03 2.72 6.61
N THR A 113 -11.83 3.50 5.55
CA THR A 113 -10.67 3.37 4.67
C THR A 113 -9.39 3.90 5.32
N THR A 114 -8.24 3.40 4.88
CA THR A 114 -6.92 3.91 5.28
C THR A 114 -6.73 5.40 4.91
N PRO A 115 -7.08 5.86 3.69
CA PRO A 115 -6.99 7.29 3.38
C PRO A 115 -7.91 8.19 4.22
N ASP A 116 -9.11 7.72 4.62
CA ASP A 116 -9.98 8.45 5.55
C ASP A 116 -9.29 8.66 6.92
N LEU A 117 -8.55 7.66 7.43
CA LEU A 117 -7.74 7.86 8.64
C LEU A 117 -6.68 8.95 8.45
N SER A 118 -5.91 8.88 7.37
CA SER A 118 -4.88 9.88 7.07
C SER A 118 -5.45 11.31 7.05
N PHE A 119 -6.63 11.46 6.45
CA PHE A 119 -7.37 12.72 6.44
C PHE A 119 -7.86 13.13 7.83
N ALA A 120 -8.49 12.20 8.57
CA ALA A 120 -9.06 12.44 9.89
C ALA A 120 -8.00 12.92 10.91
N VAL A 121 -6.80 12.32 10.90
CA VAL A 121 -5.70 12.76 11.77
C VAL A 121 -5.38 14.24 11.56
N LYS A 122 -5.25 14.67 10.31
CA LYS A 122 -4.97 16.07 9.96
C LYS A 122 -6.14 17.00 10.26
N TYR A 123 -7.36 16.59 9.91
CA TYR A 123 -8.57 17.39 10.10
C TYR A 123 -8.85 17.66 11.57
N LEU A 124 -8.72 16.63 12.41
CA LEU A 124 -8.95 16.71 13.85
C LEU A 124 -7.73 17.24 14.63
N GLN A 125 -6.64 17.55 13.94
CA GLN A 125 -5.36 17.95 14.54
C GLN A 125 -4.92 16.96 15.63
N ALA A 126 -5.08 15.66 15.35
CA ALA A 126 -4.68 14.61 16.25
C ALA A 126 -3.16 14.37 16.17
N ASP A 127 -2.58 13.96 17.28
CA ASP A 127 -1.14 13.69 17.37
C ASP A 127 -0.73 12.39 16.70
N ALA A 128 -1.69 11.46 16.55
CA ALA A 128 -1.44 10.19 15.90
C ALA A 128 -2.73 9.53 15.36
N GLY A 129 -2.53 8.54 14.49
CA GLY A 129 -3.58 7.67 13.98
C GLY A 129 -3.22 6.19 14.09
N VAL A 130 -4.22 5.34 14.18
CA VAL A 130 -4.08 3.87 14.16
C VAL A 130 -5.04 3.29 13.14
N MET A 131 -4.55 2.48 12.22
CA MET A 131 -5.36 1.68 11.30
C MET A 131 -5.20 0.20 11.60
N ILE A 132 -6.31 -0.46 11.88
CA ILE A 132 -6.34 -1.92 12.05
C ILE A 132 -6.66 -2.54 10.70
N THR A 133 -5.64 -3.11 10.07
CA THR A 133 -5.72 -3.72 8.73
C THR A 133 -4.50 -4.58 8.43
N ALA A 134 -4.66 -5.55 7.55
CA ALA A 134 -3.57 -6.22 6.87
C ALA A 134 -3.60 -5.99 5.34
N SER A 135 -4.27 -4.89 4.87
CA SER A 135 -4.41 -4.58 3.44
C SER A 135 -4.99 -5.79 2.68
N HIS A 136 -4.32 -6.28 1.67
CA HIS A 136 -4.74 -7.39 0.80
C HIS A 136 -4.29 -8.79 1.26
N ASN A 137 -3.70 -8.94 2.46
CA ASN A 137 -3.29 -10.27 2.96
C ASN A 137 -4.48 -11.21 3.14
N PRO A 138 -4.27 -12.54 3.18
CA PRO A 138 -5.32 -13.52 3.45
C PRO A 138 -6.10 -13.25 4.74
N LYS A 139 -7.26 -13.89 4.89
CA LYS A 139 -8.21 -13.68 6.00
C LYS A 139 -7.66 -14.02 7.40
N ASP A 140 -6.65 -14.86 7.47
CA ASP A 140 -5.96 -15.27 8.71
C ASP A 140 -4.93 -14.23 9.20
N TYR A 141 -4.81 -13.09 8.50
CA TYR A 141 -3.95 -11.97 8.87
C TYR A 141 -4.75 -10.76 9.36
N ASN A 142 -4.14 -10.02 10.27
CA ASN A 142 -4.50 -8.63 10.57
C ASN A 142 -3.24 -7.83 10.89
N GLY A 143 -3.37 -6.56 11.26
CA GLY A 143 -2.23 -5.70 11.56
C GLY A 143 -2.62 -4.38 12.22
N ILE A 144 -1.62 -3.63 12.61
CA ILE A 144 -1.73 -2.30 13.22
C ILE A 144 -0.75 -1.39 12.50
N LYS A 145 -1.24 -0.45 11.70
CA LYS A 145 -0.46 0.64 11.11
C LYS A 145 -0.57 1.86 12.03
N VAL A 146 0.53 2.57 12.26
CA VAL A 146 0.55 3.79 13.08
C VAL A 146 0.96 4.98 12.24
N TYR A 147 0.24 6.09 12.41
CA TYR A 147 0.37 7.35 11.68
C TYR A 147 0.76 8.48 12.62
N GLY A 148 1.56 9.42 12.15
CA GLY A 148 1.91 10.64 12.88
C GLY A 148 0.90 11.77 12.66
N GLU A 149 1.16 12.91 13.29
CA GLU A 149 0.31 14.12 13.28
C GLU A 149 0.04 14.69 11.88
N ASP A 150 0.92 14.39 10.92
CA ASP A 150 0.77 14.82 9.54
C ASP A 150 -0.12 13.89 8.69
N GLY A 151 -0.65 12.81 9.28
CA GLY A 151 -1.46 11.80 8.60
C GLY A 151 -0.66 10.83 7.73
N ALA A 152 0.68 10.83 7.80
CA ALA A 152 1.53 9.83 7.16
C ALA A 152 1.87 8.69 8.13
N GLN A 153 2.18 7.51 7.60
CA GLN A 153 2.75 6.44 8.42
C GLN A 153 4.03 6.93 9.11
N LEU A 154 4.28 6.44 10.33
CA LEU A 154 5.46 6.83 11.10
C LEU A 154 6.75 6.68 10.29
N SER A 155 7.66 7.62 10.49
CA SER A 155 9.01 7.55 9.95
C SER A 155 9.73 6.28 10.45
N THR A 156 10.83 5.91 9.80
CA THR A 156 11.63 4.76 10.26
C THR A 156 12.15 4.99 11.68
N ASP A 157 12.57 6.21 12.00
CA ASP A 157 13.11 6.57 13.31
C ASP A 157 12.04 6.55 14.40
N ASP A 158 10.86 7.10 14.11
CA ASP A 158 9.73 7.07 15.06
C ASP A 158 9.20 5.66 15.26
N SER A 159 9.14 4.84 14.20
CA SER A 159 8.81 3.41 14.30
C SER A 159 9.81 2.66 15.20
N ALA A 160 11.10 2.92 15.04
CA ALA A 160 12.13 2.33 15.89
C ALA A 160 12.03 2.80 17.35
N ARG A 161 11.73 4.08 17.57
CA ARG A 161 11.46 4.61 18.93
C ARG A 161 10.24 3.94 19.56
N LEU A 162 9.11 3.86 18.85
CA LEU A 162 7.92 3.16 19.31
C LEU A 162 8.22 1.70 19.67
N SER A 163 8.97 0.98 18.82
CA SER A 163 9.39 -0.40 19.09
C SER A 163 10.09 -0.53 20.44
N THR A 164 10.95 0.43 20.82
CA THR A 164 11.64 0.38 22.14
C THR A 164 10.69 0.48 23.32
N TYR A 165 9.56 1.18 23.20
CA TYR A 165 8.53 1.23 24.25
C TYR A 165 7.75 -0.07 24.35
N ILE A 166 7.44 -0.69 23.21
CA ILE A 166 6.75 -2.00 23.15
C ILE A 166 7.64 -3.09 23.74
N ASP A 167 8.92 -3.14 23.36
CA ASP A 167 9.86 -4.18 23.78
C ASP A 167 10.16 -4.13 25.29
N LYS A 168 10.13 -2.96 25.91
CA LYS A 168 10.30 -2.79 27.37
C LYS A 168 9.20 -3.43 28.21
N LEU A 169 8.03 -3.72 27.65
CA LEU A 169 6.87 -4.24 28.41
C LEU A 169 6.98 -5.72 28.79
N GLY A 170 7.94 -6.45 28.24
CA GLY A 170 8.11 -7.87 28.53
C GLY A 170 7.04 -8.77 27.88
N HIS A 171 6.80 -9.92 28.50
CA HIS A 171 5.89 -10.95 27.95
C HIS A 171 4.41 -10.53 28.02
N PRO A 172 3.62 -10.61 26.95
CA PRO A 172 2.25 -10.09 26.90
C PRO A 172 1.29 -10.63 27.97
N LEU A 173 1.41 -11.92 28.35
CA LEU A 173 0.58 -12.53 29.37
C LEU A 173 0.87 -12.00 30.81
N HIS A 174 1.95 -11.29 31.01
CA HIS A 174 2.37 -10.77 32.32
C HIS A 174 2.23 -9.25 32.44
N ILE A 175 1.66 -8.60 31.43
CA ILE A 175 1.44 -7.15 31.44
C ILE A 175 0.21 -6.84 32.28
N ASN A 176 0.39 -5.96 33.28
CA ASN A 176 -0.71 -5.37 34.02
C ASN A 176 -1.29 -4.22 33.20
N LEU A 177 -2.44 -4.46 32.60
CA LEU A 177 -3.16 -3.40 31.90
C LEU A 177 -3.82 -2.46 32.90
N PRO A 178 -3.77 -1.12 32.67
CA PRO A 178 -4.49 -0.15 33.48
C PRO A 178 -5.99 -0.38 33.37
N SER A 179 -6.70 -0.13 34.48
CA SER A 179 -8.16 -0.23 34.49
C SER A 179 -8.78 1.06 33.93
N LEU A 180 -9.73 0.92 33.04
CA LEU A 180 -10.50 2.03 32.48
C LEU A 180 -11.59 2.46 33.46
N THR A 181 -11.54 3.71 33.93
CA THR A 181 -12.60 4.30 34.78
C THR A 181 -13.75 4.84 33.93
N THR A 182 -14.91 5.11 34.55
CA THR A 182 -16.05 5.72 33.85
C THR A 182 -15.71 7.11 33.31
N GLU A 183 -14.90 7.88 34.02
CA GLU A 183 -14.43 9.18 33.55
C GLU A 183 -13.54 9.07 32.32
N GLN A 184 -12.58 8.15 32.35
CA GLN A 184 -11.69 7.89 31.21
C GLN A 184 -12.43 7.31 30.00
N GLN A 185 -13.50 6.55 30.20
CA GLN A 185 -14.34 6.06 29.11
C GLN A 185 -14.96 7.23 28.31
N SER A 186 -15.21 8.38 28.95
CA SER A 186 -15.72 9.58 28.27
C SER A 186 -14.70 10.24 27.34
N LEU A 187 -13.43 9.83 27.36
CA LEU A 187 -12.40 10.27 26.43
C LEU A 187 -12.49 9.57 25.05
N ILE A 188 -13.27 8.50 24.95
CA ILE A 188 -13.51 7.80 23.69
C ILE A 188 -14.73 8.42 23.01
N HIS A 189 -14.51 9.08 21.89
CA HIS A 189 -15.53 9.77 21.09
C HIS A 189 -15.66 9.08 19.73
N SER A 190 -16.83 9.18 19.11
CA SER A 190 -17.00 8.84 17.70
C SER A 190 -16.27 9.86 16.82
N VAL A 191 -15.78 9.40 15.64
CA VAL A 191 -15.25 10.31 14.62
C VAL A 191 -16.40 11.18 14.08
N PRO A 192 -16.28 12.51 14.11
CA PRO A 192 -17.34 13.41 13.62
C PRO A 192 -17.65 13.18 12.13
N SER A 193 -18.93 13.32 11.75
CA SER A 193 -19.37 13.14 10.35
C SER A 193 -18.74 14.13 9.38
N GLU A 194 -18.46 15.34 9.87
CA GLU A 194 -17.85 16.43 9.11
C GLU A 194 -16.48 16.06 8.54
N VAL A 195 -15.77 15.15 9.19
CA VAL A 195 -14.49 14.62 8.67
C VAL A 195 -14.69 13.97 7.30
N ARG A 196 -15.70 13.09 7.18
CA ARG A 196 -16.02 12.42 5.91
C ARG A 196 -16.59 13.38 4.87
N GLU A 197 -17.43 14.32 5.30
CA GLU A 197 -18.02 15.34 4.43
C GLU A 197 -16.93 16.21 3.77
N ASP A 198 -15.96 16.68 4.55
CA ASP A 198 -14.84 17.46 4.03
C ASP A 198 -13.85 16.63 3.20
N TYR A 199 -13.65 15.36 3.57
CA TYR A 199 -12.87 14.45 2.72
C TYR A 199 -13.53 14.27 1.34
N PHE A 200 -14.84 14.04 1.29
CA PHE A 200 -15.59 13.93 0.03
C PHE A 200 -15.51 15.20 -0.79
N LYS A 201 -15.63 16.37 -0.15
CA LYS A 201 -15.47 17.66 -0.82
C LYS A 201 -14.09 17.80 -1.47
N ASN A 202 -13.02 17.40 -0.79
CA ASN A 202 -11.68 17.41 -1.37
C ASN A 202 -11.55 16.50 -2.60
N VAL A 203 -12.21 15.33 -2.59
CA VAL A 203 -12.26 14.44 -3.75
C VAL A 203 -13.08 15.08 -4.89
N GLN A 204 -14.24 15.67 -4.58
CA GLN A 204 -15.07 16.39 -5.56
C GLN A 204 -14.29 17.56 -6.20
N ASP A 205 -13.56 18.34 -5.40
CA ASP A 205 -12.73 19.45 -5.87
C ASP A 205 -11.54 18.99 -6.76
N LEU A 206 -11.02 17.78 -6.52
CA LEU A 206 -10.01 17.17 -7.38
C LEU A 206 -10.61 16.76 -8.73
N VAL A 207 -11.74 16.05 -8.69
CA VAL A 207 -12.34 15.43 -9.87
C VAL A 207 -13.09 16.48 -10.72
N GLY A 208 -13.83 17.38 -10.05
CA GLY A 208 -14.76 18.28 -10.71
C GLY A 208 -15.90 17.52 -11.37
N THR A 209 -16.41 18.02 -12.47
CA THR A 209 -17.54 17.40 -13.19
C THR A 209 -17.04 16.22 -14.03
N ILE A 210 -17.69 15.06 -13.88
CA ILE A 210 -17.54 13.94 -14.82
C ILE A 210 -18.47 14.24 -16.03
N PRO A 211 -17.97 14.20 -17.27
CA PRO A 211 -18.80 14.50 -18.44
C PRO A 211 -19.83 13.38 -18.64
N GLN A 212 -20.98 13.74 -19.19
CA GLN A 212 -21.94 12.73 -19.65
C GLN A 212 -21.29 11.85 -20.71
N SER A 213 -21.41 10.54 -20.56
CA SER A 213 -20.83 9.54 -21.45
C SER A 213 -21.70 8.29 -21.38
N ASP A 214 -21.57 7.41 -22.34
CA ASP A 214 -22.13 6.06 -22.32
C ASP A 214 -21.19 5.03 -21.64
N LEU A 215 -20.12 5.51 -21.00
CA LEU A 215 -19.19 4.69 -20.21
C LEU A 215 -19.94 3.94 -19.11
N LYS A 216 -19.86 2.62 -19.12
CA LYS A 216 -20.39 1.75 -18.06
C LYS A 216 -19.25 1.17 -17.24
N VAL A 217 -19.38 1.22 -15.93
CA VAL A 217 -18.34 0.79 -14.98
C VAL A 217 -18.84 -0.35 -14.10
N VAL A 218 -18.02 -1.36 -13.89
CA VAL A 218 -18.19 -2.36 -12.83
C VAL A 218 -17.23 -2.06 -11.71
N PHE A 219 -17.70 -2.05 -10.47
CA PHE A 219 -16.89 -1.78 -9.29
C PHE A 219 -16.95 -2.93 -8.29
N THR A 220 -15.81 -3.27 -7.71
CA THR A 220 -15.69 -4.20 -6.58
C THR A 220 -14.82 -3.61 -5.47
N SER A 221 -15.27 -3.76 -4.21
CA SER A 221 -14.48 -3.43 -3.02
C SER A 221 -13.67 -4.63 -2.50
N LEU A 222 -13.77 -5.80 -3.13
CA LEU A 222 -13.18 -7.05 -2.66
C LEU A 222 -13.46 -7.28 -1.15
N HIS A 223 -14.74 -7.10 -0.74
CA HIS A 223 -15.24 -7.14 0.65
C HIS A 223 -14.69 -6.04 1.58
N GLY A 224 -14.05 -5.02 1.01
CA GLY A 224 -13.36 -3.96 1.76
C GLY A 224 -14.22 -2.74 2.09
N THR A 225 -13.53 -1.73 2.57
CA THR A 225 -14.08 -0.50 3.16
C THR A 225 -14.51 0.57 2.16
N SER A 226 -14.23 0.39 0.87
CA SER A 226 -14.57 1.38 -0.17
C SER A 226 -16.05 1.46 -0.53
N VAL A 227 -16.87 0.53 -0.04
CA VAL A 227 -18.35 0.62 -0.09
C VAL A 227 -18.85 0.90 1.34
N PRO A 228 -19.71 1.90 1.55
CA PRO A 228 -20.46 2.72 0.57
C PRO A 228 -19.72 3.96 0.00
N VAL A 229 -18.46 4.20 0.40
CA VAL A 229 -17.73 5.45 0.12
C VAL A 229 -17.68 5.80 -1.37
N VAL A 230 -17.27 4.84 -2.22
CA VAL A 230 -17.16 5.06 -3.67
C VAL A 230 -18.53 5.32 -4.33
N PRO A 231 -19.59 4.52 -4.08
CA PRO A 231 -20.93 4.81 -4.58
C PRO A 231 -21.43 6.20 -4.20
N ASP A 232 -21.25 6.62 -2.95
CA ASP A 232 -21.68 7.93 -2.46
C ASP A 232 -20.96 9.08 -3.19
N ILE A 233 -19.63 8.95 -3.39
CA ILE A 233 -18.84 9.94 -4.12
C ILE A 233 -19.28 9.98 -5.60
N LEU A 234 -19.41 8.84 -6.28
CA LEU A 234 -19.83 8.80 -7.68
C LEU A 234 -21.22 9.42 -7.88
N SER A 235 -22.16 9.10 -6.99
CA SER A 235 -23.49 9.70 -7.00
C SER A 235 -23.45 11.21 -6.80
N SER A 236 -22.60 11.72 -5.90
CA SER A 236 -22.42 13.15 -5.67
C SER A 236 -21.79 13.89 -6.86
N LEU A 237 -21.04 13.19 -7.69
CA LEU A 237 -20.46 13.68 -8.95
C LEU A 237 -21.43 13.50 -10.15
N ASN A 238 -22.67 13.07 -9.89
CA ASN A 238 -23.69 12.76 -10.89
C ASN A 238 -23.31 11.65 -11.89
N PHE A 239 -22.43 10.74 -11.48
CA PHE A 239 -22.11 9.54 -12.26
C PHE A 239 -22.86 8.34 -11.67
N ASN A 240 -23.84 7.81 -12.44
CA ASN A 240 -24.72 6.72 -12.03
C ASN A 240 -24.62 5.49 -12.93
N GLN A 241 -23.71 5.47 -13.90
CA GLN A 241 -23.52 4.37 -14.85
C GLN A 241 -22.49 3.37 -14.32
N PHE A 242 -22.71 2.90 -13.10
CA PHE A 242 -21.88 1.87 -12.49
C PHE A 242 -22.74 0.79 -11.84
N GLU A 243 -22.21 -0.44 -11.86
CA GLU A 243 -22.79 -1.60 -11.19
C GLU A 243 -21.77 -2.17 -10.21
N LEU A 244 -22.27 -2.59 -9.05
CA LEU A 244 -21.45 -3.24 -8.03
C LEU A 244 -21.45 -4.75 -8.24
N VAL A 245 -20.30 -5.39 -8.06
CA VAL A 245 -20.24 -6.85 -7.88
C VAL A 245 -20.83 -7.18 -6.51
N ALA A 246 -22.14 -7.40 -6.44
CA ALA A 246 -22.88 -7.48 -5.19
C ALA A 246 -22.30 -8.48 -4.20
N SER A 247 -21.84 -9.65 -4.66
CA SER A 247 -21.19 -10.68 -3.83
C SER A 247 -19.83 -10.25 -3.22
N GLN A 248 -19.21 -9.20 -3.74
CA GLN A 248 -17.89 -8.70 -3.32
C GLN A 248 -17.95 -7.31 -2.66
N CYS A 249 -19.12 -6.69 -2.64
CA CYS A 249 -19.32 -5.34 -2.10
C CYS A 249 -20.00 -5.35 -0.72
N GLU A 250 -20.31 -6.51 -0.18
CA GLU A 250 -20.74 -6.69 1.21
C GLU A 250 -19.51 -7.00 2.08
N PRO A 251 -19.42 -6.44 3.29
CA PRO A 251 -18.35 -6.77 4.24
C PRO A 251 -18.35 -8.27 4.57
N ASP A 252 -17.23 -8.92 4.30
CA ASP A 252 -17.05 -10.33 4.62
C ASP A 252 -15.60 -10.56 5.05
N SER A 253 -15.41 -10.82 6.35
CA SER A 253 -14.09 -11.04 6.95
C SER A 253 -13.40 -12.32 6.45
N ASP A 254 -14.17 -13.26 5.87
CA ASP A 254 -13.63 -14.48 5.25
C ASP A 254 -13.21 -14.29 3.80
N PHE A 255 -13.54 -13.15 3.17
CA PHE A 255 -13.31 -12.89 1.75
C PHE A 255 -13.83 -14.03 0.86
N SER A 256 -15.00 -14.57 1.18
CA SER A 256 -15.49 -15.88 0.69
C SER A 256 -15.67 -15.95 -0.83
N SER A 257 -15.89 -14.82 -1.48
CA SER A 257 -16.16 -14.76 -2.93
C SER A 257 -14.91 -14.54 -3.78
N VAL A 258 -13.72 -14.36 -3.18
CA VAL A 258 -12.48 -14.09 -3.89
C VAL A 258 -11.36 -15.05 -3.45
N ALA A 259 -10.52 -15.44 -4.39
CA ALA A 259 -9.31 -16.22 -4.07
C ALA A 259 -8.23 -15.33 -3.43
N SER A 260 -8.23 -14.04 -3.76
CA SER A 260 -7.30 -13.04 -3.25
C SER A 260 -8.00 -11.68 -3.22
N ALA A 261 -7.93 -10.97 -2.12
CA ALA A 261 -8.44 -9.59 -2.00
C ALA A 261 -7.40 -8.55 -2.47
N ASN A 262 -6.55 -8.93 -3.42
CA ASN A 262 -5.49 -8.08 -3.97
C ASN A 262 -5.83 -7.67 -5.40
N PRO A 263 -6.04 -6.38 -5.71
CA PRO A 263 -6.34 -5.91 -7.06
C PRO A 263 -5.17 -6.05 -8.06
N GLU A 264 -3.98 -6.49 -7.61
CA GLU A 264 -2.88 -6.92 -8.49
C GLU A 264 -3.13 -8.32 -9.09
N ASP A 265 -3.98 -9.13 -8.46
CA ASP A 265 -4.30 -10.48 -8.90
C ASP A 265 -5.46 -10.44 -9.92
N HIS A 266 -5.19 -10.89 -11.14
CA HIS A 266 -6.20 -10.94 -12.20
C HIS A 266 -7.48 -11.72 -11.78
N LYS A 267 -7.33 -12.76 -10.95
CA LYS A 267 -8.47 -13.55 -10.44
C LYS A 267 -9.41 -12.76 -9.54
N ALA A 268 -8.95 -11.66 -8.95
CA ALA A 268 -9.82 -10.76 -8.18
C ALA A 268 -10.93 -10.13 -9.04
N PHE A 269 -10.72 -10.08 -10.36
CA PHE A 269 -11.65 -9.51 -11.33
C PHE A 269 -12.56 -10.52 -12.04
N ASP A 270 -12.47 -11.83 -11.75
CA ASP A 270 -13.24 -12.86 -12.45
C ASP A 270 -14.76 -12.55 -12.44
N GLN A 271 -15.32 -12.23 -11.27
CA GLN A 271 -16.75 -11.87 -11.15
C GLN A 271 -17.07 -10.51 -11.77
N SER A 272 -16.13 -9.56 -11.71
CA SER A 272 -16.29 -8.26 -12.38
C SER A 272 -16.35 -8.42 -13.90
N ILE A 273 -15.54 -9.31 -14.47
CA ILE A 273 -15.51 -9.62 -15.91
C ILE A 273 -16.81 -10.33 -16.32
N GLU A 274 -17.30 -11.28 -15.51
CA GLU A 274 -18.57 -11.95 -15.75
C GLU A 274 -19.73 -10.94 -15.80
N LEU A 275 -19.82 -10.05 -14.81
CA LEU A 275 -20.82 -8.99 -14.77
C LEU A 275 -20.66 -8.03 -15.96
N ALA A 276 -19.43 -7.59 -16.27
CA ALA A 276 -19.15 -6.69 -17.38
C ALA A 276 -19.59 -7.27 -18.72
N ASN A 277 -19.39 -8.57 -18.95
CA ASN A 277 -19.86 -9.26 -20.14
C ASN A 277 -21.39 -9.32 -20.23
N HIS A 278 -22.08 -9.36 -19.09
CA HIS A 278 -23.54 -9.41 -19.04
C HIS A 278 -24.20 -8.05 -19.34
N ILE A 279 -23.59 -6.95 -18.89
CA ILE A 279 -24.16 -5.61 -19.02
C ILE A 279 -23.48 -4.74 -20.08
N ASP A 280 -22.50 -5.28 -20.80
CA ASP A 280 -21.63 -4.56 -21.74
C ASP A 280 -20.91 -3.38 -21.07
N ALA A 281 -20.25 -3.63 -19.94
CA ALA A 281 -19.43 -2.61 -19.29
C ALA A 281 -18.05 -2.50 -19.93
N ASP A 282 -17.50 -1.29 -19.87
CA ASP A 282 -16.25 -0.89 -20.51
C ASP A 282 -15.06 -0.92 -19.56
N LEU A 283 -15.28 -0.51 -18.31
CA LEU A 283 -14.25 -0.31 -17.30
C LEU A 283 -14.60 -1.05 -16.01
N LEU A 284 -13.64 -1.82 -15.49
CA LEU A 284 -13.78 -2.55 -14.26
C LEU A 284 -12.74 -2.01 -13.27
N ILE A 285 -13.16 -1.66 -12.07
CA ILE A 285 -12.29 -1.11 -11.02
C ILE A 285 -12.46 -1.93 -9.74
N GLY A 286 -11.33 -2.30 -9.13
CA GLY A 286 -11.30 -3.00 -7.85
C GLY A 286 -10.37 -2.33 -6.86
N THR A 287 -10.76 -2.26 -5.58
CA THR A 287 -9.92 -1.75 -4.49
C THR A 287 -9.60 -2.86 -3.51
N ASP A 288 -8.46 -2.76 -2.83
CA ASP A 288 -8.16 -3.68 -1.72
C ASP A 288 -8.98 -3.37 -0.45
N PRO A 289 -8.97 -4.24 0.56
CA PRO A 289 -9.87 -4.12 1.71
C PRO A 289 -9.79 -2.81 2.49
N ASP A 290 -8.62 -2.18 2.62
CA ASP A 290 -8.47 -0.89 3.29
C ASP A 290 -8.45 0.32 2.35
N ALA A 291 -8.73 0.06 1.05
CA ALA A 291 -8.95 1.05 0.00
C ALA A 291 -7.77 2.02 -0.24
N ASP A 292 -6.55 1.53 0.00
CA ASP A 292 -5.35 2.29 -0.33
C ASP A 292 -4.76 1.92 -1.71
N ARG A 293 -5.23 0.81 -2.33
CA ARG A 293 -4.83 0.34 -3.67
C ARG A 293 -6.02 0.19 -4.61
N LEU A 294 -5.73 0.27 -5.91
CA LEU A 294 -6.73 0.19 -6.96
C LEU A 294 -6.16 -0.54 -8.17
N GLY A 295 -6.92 -1.51 -8.69
CA GLY A 295 -6.66 -2.17 -9.96
C GLY A 295 -7.71 -1.78 -11.02
N ILE A 296 -7.30 -1.84 -12.28
CA ILE A 296 -8.13 -1.48 -13.44
C ILE A 296 -8.04 -2.55 -14.50
N VAL A 297 -9.20 -2.86 -15.06
CA VAL A 297 -9.35 -3.72 -16.24
C VAL A 297 -10.27 -3.01 -17.23
N GLU A 298 -9.92 -2.99 -18.49
CA GLU A 298 -10.71 -2.40 -19.56
C GLU A 298 -11.21 -3.49 -20.51
N ARG A 299 -12.44 -3.38 -20.97
CA ARG A 299 -13.06 -4.29 -21.94
C ARG A 299 -13.35 -3.51 -23.22
N ASP A 300 -12.84 -3.98 -24.37
CA ASP A 300 -13.11 -3.36 -25.66
C ASP A 300 -14.46 -3.79 -26.26
N ALA A 301 -14.82 -3.18 -27.38
CA ALA A 301 -16.09 -3.44 -28.07
C ALA A 301 -16.20 -4.90 -28.60
N GLU A 302 -15.10 -5.55 -28.83
CA GLU A 302 -15.00 -6.94 -29.25
C GLU A 302 -15.08 -7.90 -28.06
N GLY A 303 -15.06 -7.40 -26.82
CA GLY A 303 -15.10 -8.17 -25.60
C GLY A 303 -13.73 -8.64 -25.10
N ASN A 304 -12.63 -8.15 -25.68
CA ASN A 304 -11.30 -8.47 -25.20
C ASN A 304 -11.01 -7.73 -23.88
N ILE A 305 -10.29 -8.38 -22.99
CA ILE A 305 -9.96 -7.91 -21.66
C ILE A 305 -8.52 -7.43 -21.62
N HIS A 306 -8.32 -6.18 -21.20
CA HIS A 306 -7.03 -5.53 -21.05
C HIS A 306 -6.76 -5.24 -19.58
N TYR A 307 -5.77 -5.93 -19.01
CA TYR A 307 -5.28 -5.69 -17.65
C TYR A 307 -4.16 -4.64 -17.67
N TYR A 308 -4.19 -3.74 -16.70
CA TYR A 308 -3.15 -2.73 -16.52
C TYR A 308 -2.35 -3.02 -15.24
N ASN A 309 -1.03 -3.05 -15.34
CA ASN A 309 -0.18 -3.12 -14.16
C ASN A 309 -0.05 -1.75 -13.48
N GLY A 310 0.50 -1.71 -12.26
CA GLY A 310 0.59 -0.47 -11.48
C GLY A 310 1.42 0.63 -12.16
N ASN A 311 2.45 0.28 -12.95
CA ASN A 311 3.24 1.26 -13.71
C ASN A 311 2.45 1.85 -14.87
N GLN A 312 1.65 1.05 -15.57
CA GLN A 312 0.78 1.52 -16.66
C GLN A 312 -0.34 2.42 -16.13
N ILE A 313 -1.00 2.02 -15.02
CA ILE A 313 -1.99 2.86 -14.34
C ILE A 313 -1.34 4.17 -13.88
N GLY A 314 -0.13 4.09 -13.28
CA GLY A 314 0.64 5.25 -12.86
C GLY A 314 0.96 6.21 -14.01
N ALA A 315 1.35 5.69 -15.16
CA ALA A 315 1.62 6.51 -16.36
C ALA A 315 0.35 7.16 -16.92
N LEU A 316 -0.77 6.42 -17.01
CA LEU A 316 -2.07 6.94 -17.44
C LEU A 316 -2.55 8.08 -16.52
N LEU A 317 -2.51 7.86 -15.21
CA LEU A 317 -2.90 8.87 -14.21
C LEU A 317 -1.97 10.09 -14.26
N LEU A 318 -0.66 9.88 -14.35
CA LEU A 318 0.30 10.98 -14.48
C LEU A 318 0.03 11.81 -15.75
N ASN A 319 -0.20 11.14 -16.89
CA ASN A 319 -0.54 11.83 -18.13
C ASN A 319 -1.80 12.70 -17.99
N TYR A 320 -2.82 12.15 -17.35
CA TYR A 320 -4.04 12.90 -17.08
C TYR A 320 -3.82 14.06 -16.11
N ARG A 321 -3.03 13.86 -15.04
CA ARG A 321 -2.68 14.92 -14.09
C ARG A 321 -1.82 16.02 -14.73
N ILE A 322 -0.92 15.68 -15.63
CA ILE A 322 -0.13 16.66 -16.40
C ILE A 322 -1.05 17.58 -17.20
N LYS A 323 -2.05 17.01 -17.89
CA LYS A 323 -3.04 17.79 -18.65
C LYS A 323 -3.89 18.70 -17.74
N GLN A 324 -4.33 18.18 -16.58
CA GLN A 324 -5.15 18.94 -15.61
C GLN A 324 -4.40 20.05 -14.88
N THR A 325 -3.07 20.00 -14.84
CA THR A 325 -2.21 20.89 -14.06
C THR A 325 -1.24 21.71 -14.95
N GLU A 326 -1.55 21.85 -16.23
CA GLU A 326 -0.68 22.50 -17.20
C GLU A 326 -0.30 23.93 -16.80
N GLU A 327 -1.24 24.65 -16.18
CA GLU A 327 -1.05 26.04 -15.71
C GLU A 327 -0.17 26.16 -14.45
N LEU A 328 0.11 25.04 -13.74
CA LEU A 328 0.91 25.09 -12.53
C LEU A 328 2.41 25.11 -12.84
N PRO A 329 3.18 26.07 -12.28
CA PRO A 329 4.63 26.05 -12.40
C PRO A 329 5.25 24.98 -11.51
N ASN A 330 6.52 24.64 -11.74
CA ASN A 330 7.33 23.78 -10.87
C ASN A 330 6.61 22.49 -10.43
N ARG A 331 5.92 21.84 -11.37
CA ARG A 331 5.22 20.57 -11.12
C ARG A 331 6.22 19.49 -10.74
N ILE A 332 5.87 18.67 -9.77
CA ILE A 332 6.69 17.55 -9.31
C ILE A 332 5.86 16.30 -9.07
N MET A 333 6.42 15.14 -9.45
CA MET A 333 5.88 13.83 -9.12
C MET A 333 6.89 12.99 -8.35
N PHE A 334 6.40 12.01 -7.60
CA PHE A 334 7.21 11.06 -6.85
C PHE A 334 6.88 9.63 -7.23
N GLN A 335 7.89 8.76 -7.30
CA GLN A 335 7.70 7.32 -7.46
C GLN A 335 8.69 6.52 -6.62
N SER A 336 8.42 5.23 -6.41
CA SER A 336 9.38 4.34 -5.75
C SER A 336 10.58 4.05 -6.68
N ILE A 337 11.76 3.76 -6.08
CA ILE A 337 12.97 3.39 -6.84
C ILE A 337 12.80 2.12 -7.69
N VAL A 338 11.78 1.31 -7.42
CA VAL A 338 11.48 0.07 -8.16
C VAL A 338 10.29 0.23 -9.11
N SER A 339 9.64 1.40 -9.13
CA SER A 339 8.63 1.74 -10.13
C SER A 339 9.24 1.84 -11.52
N GLY A 340 8.49 1.46 -12.55
CA GLY A 340 8.98 1.34 -13.92
C GLY A 340 9.40 2.64 -14.57
N GLY A 341 10.08 2.52 -15.72
CA GLY A 341 10.64 3.66 -16.46
C GLY A 341 9.60 4.55 -17.15
N LEU A 342 8.38 4.05 -17.40
CA LEU A 342 7.38 4.71 -18.24
C LEU A 342 6.94 6.07 -17.67
N ALA A 343 6.54 6.14 -16.40
CA ALA A 343 6.08 7.39 -15.79
C ALA A 343 7.22 8.40 -15.62
N LYS A 344 8.44 7.95 -15.31
CA LYS A 344 9.64 8.78 -15.26
C LYS A 344 9.93 9.42 -16.62
N SER A 345 9.92 8.64 -17.69
CA SER A 345 10.14 9.12 -19.06
C SER A 345 9.05 10.10 -19.50
N LEU A 346 7.79 9.84 -19.10
CA LEU A 346 6.66 10.73 -19.34
C LEU A 346 6.83 12.08 -18.62
N ALA A 347 7.26 12.07 -17.37
CA ALA A 347 7.54 13.29 -16.60
C ALA A 347 8.63 14.13 -17.28
N GLN A 348 9.72 13.49 -17.72
CA GLN A 348 10.80 14.15 -18.45
C GLN A 348 10.32 14.76 -19.76
N TYR A 349 9.53 14.01 -20.53
CA TYR A 349 8.98 14.48 -21.81
C TYR A 349 8.13 15.76 -21.66
N HIS A 350 7.37 15.87 -20.56
CA HIS A 350 6.53 17.02 -20.27
C HIS A 350 7.16 18.07 -19.33
N ASN A 351 8.48 18.02 -19.10
CA ASN A 351 9.20 18.92 -18.21
C ASN A 351 8.58 18.99 -16.79
N VAL A 352 8.11 17.86 -16.28
CA VAL A 352 7.69 17.70 -14.90
C VAL A 352 8.88 17.22 -14.08
N ASN A 353 9.19 17.88 -12.98
CA ASN A 353 10.20 17.40 -12.06
C ASN A 353 9.78 16.05 -11.49
N PHE A 354 10.74 15.17 -11.26
CA PHE A 354 10.47 13.89 -10.60
C PHE A 354 11.54 13.56 -9.56
N LYS A 355 11.16 12.77 -8.58
CA LYS A 355 12.08 12.23 -7.59
C LYS A 355 11.72 10.79 -7.29
N GLU A 356 12.74 9.91 -7.29
CA GLU A 356 12.61 8.53 -6.84
C GLU A 356 12.88 8.46 -5.33
N VAL A 357 12.09 7.66 -4.61
CA VAL A 357 12.19 7.43 -3.17
C VAL A 357 12.24 5.94 -2.87
N LEU A 358 12.65 5.54 -1.67
CA LEU A 358 12.58 4.14 -1.25
C LEU A 358 11.14 3.60 -1.31
N THR A 359 11.00 2.29 -1.44
CA THR A 359 9.69 1.62 -1.40
C THR A 359 9.02 1.80 -0.04
N GLY A 360 7.77 2.21 -0.09
CA GLY A 360 6.93 2.55 1.06
C GLY A 360 6.41 3.98 0.95
N PHE A 361 5.08 4.13 0.89
CA PHE A 361 4.45 5.43 0.60
C PHE A 361 4.80 6.53 1.60
N LYS A 362 5.23 6.17 2.81
CA LYS A 362 5.76 7.10 3.81
C LYS A 362 6.93 7.95 3.30
N TYR A 363 7.73 7.43 2.36
CA TYR A 363 8.82 8.20 1.76
C TYR A 363 8.30 9.23 0.76
N ILE A 364 7.24 8.90 0.00
CA ILE A 364 6.52 9.88 -0.83
C ILE A 364 5.89 10.95 0.07
N ALA A 365 5.23 10.54 1.16
CA ALA A 365 4.64 11.48 2.12
C ALA A 365 5.68 12.41 2.76
N ALA A 366 6.87 11.90 3.07
CA ALA A 366 7.99 12.70 3.60
C ALA A 366 8.44 13.75 2.58
N GLU A 367 8.56 13.41 1.31
CA GLU A 367 8.91 14.38 0.25
C GLU A 367 7.81 15.46 0.09
N ILE A 368 6.54 15.06 0.15
CA ILE A 368 5.42 16.01 0.11
C ILE A 368 5.49 17.00 1.29
N ARG A 369 5.90 16.54 2.49
CA ARG A 369 6.08 17.40 3.67
C ARG A 369 7.17 18.44 3.48
N HIS A 370 8.23 18.09 2.75
CA HIS A 370 9.41 18.93 2.53
C HIS A 370 9.35 19.78 1.26
N LEU A 371 8.22 19.76 0.52
CA LEU A 371 8.05 20.61 -0.65
C LEU A 371 8.16 22.09 -0.28
N SER A 372 8.91 22.83 -1.10
CA SER A 372 8.89 24.29 -0.99
C SER A 372 7.54 24.85 -1.44
N PRO A 373 7.14 26.05 -0.97
CA PRO A 373 5.87 26.66 -1.38
C PRO A 373 5.73 26.90 -2.88
N GLU A 374 6.85 26.90 -3.61
CA GLU A 374 6.88 27.11 -5.07
C GLU A 374 6.68 25.82 -5.86
N GLN A 375 6.82 24.65 -5.22
CA GLN A 375 6.67 23.35 -5.86
C GLN A 375 5.23 22.86 -5.77
N ASN A 376 4.72 22.37 -6.89
CA ASN A 376 3.36 21.85 -7.01
C ASN A 376 3.38 20.33 -7.18
N PHE A 377 3.03 19.60 -6.11
CA PHE A 377 2.80 18.16 -6.21
C PHE A 377 1.62 17.89 -7.13
N ILE A 378 1.84 17.07 -8.14
CA ILE A 378 0.79 16.69 -9.07
C ILE A 378 0.41 15.22 -8.99
N PHE A 379 1.36 14.33 -8.62
CA PHE A 379 1.13 12.90 -8.56
C PHE A 379 2.23 12.16 -7.78
N GLY A 380 1.84 11.08 -7.11
CA GLY A 380 2.79 10.14 -6.49
C GLY A 380 2.27 8.70 -6.58
N TYR A 381 3.17 7.72 -6.80
CA TYR A 381 2.73 6.34 -6.90
C TYR A 381 3.82 5.30 -6.57
N GLU A 382 3.36 4.11 -6.26
CA GLU A 382 4.15 2.89 -6.20
C GLU A 382 3.60 1.88 -7.21
N GLU A 383 4.49 1.10 -7.82
CA GLU A 383 4.17 0.06 -8.80
C GLU A 383 3.19 -1.00 -8.28
N SER A 384 3.09 -1.11 -6.95
CA SER A 384 2.18 -2.01 -6.25
C SER A 384 0.75 -1.45 -6.11
N TYR A 385 0.28 -0.75 -7.15
CA TYR A 385 -1.09 -0.27 -7.31
C TYR A 385 -1.52 0.81 -6.29
N GLY A 386 -0.58 1.52 -5.71
CA GLY A 386 -0.82 2.61 -4.76
C GLY A 386 -0.57 3.98 -5.38
N PHE A 387 -1.58 4.85 -5.39
CA PHE A 387 -1.56 6.14 -6.09
C PHE A 387 -2.06 7.27 -5.19
N LEU A 388 -1.57 8.50 -5.47
CA LEU A 388 -2.02 9.74 -4.83
C LEU A 388 -2.05 10.87 -5.87
N ALA A 389 -3.19 11.49 -6.09
CA ALA A 389 -3.35 12.59 -7.04
C ALA A 389 -3.30 13.98 -6.38
N ARG A 390 -3.76 14.11 -5.13
CA ARG A 390 -3.70 15.35 -4.34
C ARG A 390 -3.29 15.07 -2.89
N PRO A 391 -2.45 15.94 -2.28
CA PRO A 391 -1.83 15.64 -1.00
C PRO A 391 -2.67 16.10 0.21
N PHE A 392 -4.01 16.08 0.14
CA PHE A 392 -4.85 16.32 1.32
C PHE A 392 -4.82 15.16 2.30
N VAL A 393 -4.47 13.96 1.83
CA VAL A 393 -4.02 12.80 2.62
C VAL A 393 -2.52 12.59 2.46
N ARG A 394 -1.92 11.71 3.27
CA ARG A 394 -0.48 11.41 3.26
C ARG A 394 -0.19 9.92 3.12
N ASP A 395 -1.10 9.19 2.51
CA ASP A 395 -0.93 7.80 2.10
C ASP A 395 -1.56 7.61 0.71
N LYS A 396 -1.43 6.41 0.14
CA LYS A 396 -2.14 5.98 -1.07
C LYS A 396 -3.64 6.14 -0.88
N ASP A 397 -4.34 6.54 -1.90
CA ASP A 397 -5.76 6.85 -1.80
C ASP A 397 -6.55 6.40 -3.04
N ALA A 398 -7.09 5.18 -2.99
CA ALA A 398 -7.93 4.67 -4.06
C ALA A 398 -9.25 5.46 -4.19
N ILE A 399 -9.72 6.08 -3.11
CA ILE A 399 -11.01 6.80 -3.11
C ILE A 399 -10.95 8.06 -3.98
N GLN A 400 -9.81 8.76 -4.03
CA GLN A 400 -9.66 9.87 -4.97
C GLN A 400 -9.36 9.41 -6.41
N ILE A 401 -8.76 8.21 -6.57
CA ILE A 401 -8.35 7.72 -7.88
C ILE A 401 -9.53 7.11 -8.66
N VAL A 402 -10.45 6.40 -7.99
CA VAL A 402 -11.62 5.79 -8.67
C VAL A 402 -12.40 6.81 -9.49
N PRO A 403 -12.94 7.90 -8.93
CA PRO A 403 -13.71 8.87 -9.72
C PRO A 403 -12.83 9.65 -10.71
N LEU A 404 -11.55 9.85 -10.41
CA LEU A 404 -10.60 10.51 -11.33
C LEU A 404 -10.38 9.65 -12.58
N MET A 405 -10.21 8.33 -12.43
CA MET A 405 -10.05 7.39 -13.53
C MET A 405 -11.34 7.24 -14.34
N ILE A 406 -12.50 7.21 -13.69
CA ILE A 406 -13.81 7.19 -14.38
C ILE A 406 -13.96 8.44 -15.24
N LYS A 407 -13.63 9.62 -14.71
CA LYS A 407 -13.66 10.87 -15.48
C LYS A 407 -12.76 10.78 -16.71
N TYR A 408 -11.52 10.32 -16.52
CA TYR A 408 -10.57 10.16 -17.62
C TYR A 408 -11.09 9.22 -18.69
N ALA A 409 -11.59 8.05 -18.31
CA ALA A 409 -12.16 7.09 -19.25
C ALA A 409 -13.42 7.64 -19.96
N ALA A 410 -14.28 8.39 -19.27
CA ALA A 410 -15.46 9.03 -19.87
C ALA A 410 -15.07 10.09 -20.92
N GLU A 411 -14.04 10.90 -20.65
CA GLU A 411 -13.50 11.86 -21.60
C GLU A 411 -12.91 11.17 -22.84
N LEU A 412 -12.19 10.07 -22.66
CA LEU A 412 -11.64 9.28 -23.76
C LEU A 412 -12.77 8.65 -24.60
N LYS A 413 -13.73 8.03 -23.95
CA LYS A 413 -14.88 7.38 -24.63
C LYS A 413 -15.70 8.35 -25.47
N ASN A 414 -15.90 9.58 -24.98
CA ASN A 414 -16.57 10.64 -25.74
C ASN A 414 -15.81 11.06 -27.01
N ASN A 415 -14.53 10.74 -27.07
CA ASN A 415 -13.66 10.95 -28.25
C ASN A 415 -13.43 9.66 -29.05
N GLY A 416 -14.19 8.60 -28.79
CA GLY A 416 -14.04 7.29 -29.45
C GLY A 416 -12.74 6.57 -29.12
N ARG A 417 -12.16 6.83 -27.93
CA ARG A 417 -10.89 6.28 -27.47
C ARG A 417 -11.05 5.50 -26.16
N MET A 418 -10.04 4.70 -25.88
CA MET A 418 -9.90 3.88 -24.67
C MET A 418 -8.62 4.26 -23.91
N LEU A 419 -8.48 3.78 -22.67
CA LEU A 419 -7.23 3.88 -21.90
C LEU A 419 -6.06 3.20 -22.62
N LYS A 420 -6.33 2.09 -23.29
CA LYS A 420 -5.36 1.38 -24.13
C LYS A 420 -4.77 2.27 -25.22
N ASP A 421 -5.60 3.02 -25.94
CA ASP A 421 -5.13 3.92 -27.00
C ASP A 421 -4.26 5.04 -26.43
N GLU A 422 -4.61 5.54 -25.26
CA GLU A 422 -3.83 6.58 -24.57
C GLU A 422 -2.47 6.02 -24.09
N LEU A 423 -2.44 4.79 -23.59
CA LEU A 423 -1.20 4.12 -23.19
C LEU A 423 -0.29 3.88 -24.40
N GLU A 424 -0.84 3.48 -25.55
CA GLU A 424 -0.09 3.33 -26.80
C GLU A 424 0.51 4.67 -27.26
N ASP A 425 -0.23 5.79 -27.13
CA ASP A 425 0.30 7.12 -27.44
C ASP A 425 1.41 7.53 -26.49
N ILE A 426 1.27 7.26 -25.19
CA ILE A 426 2.33 7.49 -24.20
C ILE A 426 3.58 6.70 -24.59
N THR A 427 3.46 5.39 -24.81
CA THR A 427 4.61 4.53 -25.13
C THR A 427 5.28 4.92 -26.44
N ARG A 428 4.52 5.39 -27.44
CA ARG A 428 5.05 5.90 -28.70
C ARG A 428 5.92 7.14 -28.52
N ASN A 429 5.56 8.00 -27.56
CA ASN A 429 6.25 9.26 -27.31
C ASN A 429 7.49 9.12 -26.43
N VAL A 430 7.47 8.18 -25.45
CA VAL A 430 8.50 8.14 -24.40
C VAL A 430 9.24 6.80 -24.30
N GLY A 431 8.89 5.81 -25.13
CA GLY A 431 9.48 4.47 -25.14
C GLY A 431 8.54 3.39 -24.58
N ASN A 432 8.64 2.21 -25.14
CA ASN A 432 7.81 1.06 -24.77
C ASN A 432 8.45 0.28 -23.60
N PHE A 433 8.34 0.85 -22.40
CA PHE A 433 8.77 0.14 -21.17
C PHE A 433 7.77 -0.94 -20.81
N ASN A 434 8.29 -2.16 -20.61
CA ASN A 434 7.56 -3.28 -20.09
C ASN A 434 8.09 -3.64 -18.70
N ASP A 435 7.20 -4.06 -17.82
CA ASP A 435 7.52 -4.32 -16.42
C ASP A 435 7.12 -5.73 -16.03
N LYS A 436 7.97 -6.40 -15.24
CA LYS A 436 7.69 -7.72 -14.68
C LYS A 436 8.24 -7.84 -13.28
N LEU A 437 7.43 -8.41 -12.39
CA LEU A 437 7.81 -8.72 -11.03
C LEU A 437 7.92 -10.24 -10.86
N PHE A 438 9.09 -10.70 -10.43
CA PHE A 438 9.27 -12.08 -9.96
C PHE A 438 9.42 -12.08 -8.44
N SER A 439 8.79 -13.04 -7.79
CA SER A 439 8.80 -13.18 -6.36
C SER A 439 9.16 -14.60 -5.97
N HIS A 440 10.27 -14.76 -5.26
CA HIS A 440 10.78 -16.05 -4.83
C HIS A 440 10.74 -16.16 -3.31
N THR A 441 10.06 -17.19 -2.82
CA THR A 441 10.06 -17.55 -1.40
C THR A 441 10.94 -18.78 -1.22
N PHE A 442 11.87 -18.72 -0.26
CA PHE A 442 12.75 -19.84 0.06
C PHE A 442 12.44 -20.28 1.51
N GLU A 443 11.95 -21.51 1.66
CA GLU A 443 11.54 -22.01 2.96
C GLU A 443 12.72 -22.31 3.89
N GLY A 444 12.49 -22.16 5.20
CA GLY A 444 13.41 -22.54 6.28
C GLY A 444 14.62 -21.61 6.45
N THR A 445 15.49 -21.99 7.38
CA THR A 445 16.71 -21.23 7.73
C THR A 445 17.70 -21.10 6.58
N GLN A 446 17.74 -22.08 5.69
CA GLN A 446 18.59 -22.05 4.47
C GLN A 446 18.11 -20.99 3.46
N GLY A 447 16.82 -20.66 3.48
CA GLY A 447 16.24 -19.65 2.59
C GLY A 447 16.81 -18.25 2.82
N LYS A 448 16.95 -17.82 4.07
CA LYS A 448 17.59 -16.53 4.41
C LYS A 448 19.02 -16.48 3.91
N THR A 449 19.81 -17.53 4.18
CA THR A 449 21.21 -17.63 3.72
C THR A 449 21.31 -17.58 2.19
N LYS A 450 20.39 -18.24 1.46
CA LYS A 450 20.38 -18.17 -0.01
C LYS A 450 20.13 -16.74 -0.50
N ILE A 451 19.18 -16.02 0.10
CA ILE A 451 18.92 -14.62 -0.23
C ILE A 451 20.13 -13.73 0.06
N GLU A 452 20.76 -13.89 1.23
CA GLU A 452 21.96 -13.15 1.61
C GLU A 452 23.12 -13.41 0.63
N ASN A 453 23.32 -14.66 0.20
CA ASN A 453 24.33 -15.02 -0.78
C ASN A 453 24.06 -14.35 -2.15
N ILE A 454 22.82 -14.37 -2.65
CA ILE A 454 22.43 -13.69 -3.90
C ILE A 454 22.79 -12.19 -3.79
N MET A 455 22.35 -11.52 -2.74
CA MET A 455 22.62 -10.10 -2.55
C MET A 455 24.12 -9.80 -2.44
N THR A 456 24.87 -10.65 -1.73
CA THR A 456 26.34 -10.51 -1.57
C THR A 456 27.05 -10.69 -2.89
N GLN A 457 26.67 -11.68 -3.70
CA GLN A 457 27.24 -11.92 -5.01
C GLN A 457 27.05 -10.70 -5.94
N PHE A 458 25.85 -10.16 -6.00
CA PHE A 458 25.59 -8.96 -6.82
C PHE A 458 26.31 -7.71 -6.34
N ARG A 459 26.64 -7.60 -5.04
CA ARG A 459 27.46 -6.51 -4.50
C ARG A 459 28.94 -6.65 -4.81
N SER A 460 29.46 -7.88 -4.75
CA SER A 460 30.89 -8.14 -4.94
C SER A 460 31.30 -8.38 -6.39
N GLU A 461 30.42 -8.95 -7.20
CA GLU A 461 30.74 -9.45 -8.54
C GLU A 461 29.61 -9.07 -9.54
N THR A 462 29.28 -7.78 -9.61
CA THR A 462 28.27 -7.36 -10.60
C THR A 462 28.78 -7.60 -12.02
N PRO A 463 28.03 -8.35 -12.84
CA PRO A 463 28.45 -8.63 -14.21
C PRO A 463 28.44 -7.33 -15.06
N SER A 464 29.38 -7.22 -16.00
CA SER A 464 29.41 -6.11 -16.98
C SER A 464 28.32 -6.24 -18.06
N GLU A 465 27.71 -7.41 -18.18
CA GLU A 465 26.63 -7.73 -19.13
C GLU A 465 25.69 -8.77 -18.53
N MET A 466 24.38 -8.59 -18.72
CA MET A 466 23.35 -9.57 -18.33
C MET A 466 22.39 -9.83 -19.48
N CYS A 467 22.27 -11.09 -19.88
CA CYS A 467 21.34 -11.54 -20.93
C CYS A 467 21.43 -10.76 -22.25
N GLY A 468 22.64 -10.31 -22.63
CA GLY A 468 22.91 -9.54 -23.84
C GLY A 468 22.76 -8.03 -23.67
N LEU A 469 22.42 -7.53 -22.47
CA LEU A 469 22.33 -6.10 -22.15
C LEU A 469 23.57 -5.65 -21.36
N LYS A 470 24.18 -4.56 -21.79
CA LYS A 470 25.36 -3.99 -21.12
C LYS A 470 24.94 -3.28 -19.83
N VAL A 471 25.59 -3.62 -18.73
CA VAL A 471 25.40 -2.92 -17.46
C VAL A 471 26.16 -1.57 -17.51
N ILE A 472 25.42 -0.47 -17.27
CA ILE A 472 25.97 0.89 -17.33
C ILE A 472 26.16 1.53 -15.99
N ALA A 473 25.32 1.19 -14.98
CA ALA A 473 25.49 1.70 -13.62
C ALA A 473 24.85 0.75 -12.60
N ILE A 474 25.28 0.89 -11.34
CA ILE A 474 24.77 0.11 -10.21
C ILE A 474 24.51 1.07 -9.06
N GLU A 475 23.34 0.94 -8.43
CA GLU A 475 23.02 1.59 -7.15
C GLU A 475 22.87 0.53 -6.06
N ASP A 476 23.77 0.55 -5.08
CA ASP A 476 23.65 -0.25 -3.87
C ASP A 476 23.19 0.64 -2.71
N PHE A 477 21.91 0.52 -2.37
CA PHE A 477 21.31 1.35 -1.33
C PHE A 477 21.74 0.95 0.09
N GLU A 478 22.31 -0.24 0.30
CA GLU A 478 22.83 -0.65 1.61
C GLU A 478 24.15 0.05 1.91
N THR A 479 25.04 0.12 0.92
CA THR A 479 26.31 0.86 1.05
C THR A 479 26.10 2.37 0.85
N GLY A 480 25.02 2.77 0.17
CA GLY A 480 24.74 4.16 -0.20
C GLY A 480 25.62 4.66 -1.34
N LYS A 481 26.04 3.78 -2.24
CA LYS A 481 26.93 4.11 -3.36
C LYS A 481 26.29 3.80 -4.71
N LYS A 482 26.51 4.72 -5.64
CA LYS A 482 26.23 4.54 -7.07
C LYS A 482 27.56 4.45 -7.80
N THR A 483 27.74 3.41 -8.60
CA THR A 483 28.88 3.22 -9.49
C THR A 483 28.43 3.38 -10.94
N ASP A 484 28.96 4.34 -11.63
CA ASP A 484 28.82 4.52 -13.08
C ASP A 484 29.95 3.73 -13.76
N LEU A 485 29.59 2.66 -14.46
CA LEU A 485 30.56 1.79 -15.16
C LEU A 485 31.00 2.32 -16.50
N GLN A 486 30.38 3.38 -17.01
CA GLN A 486 30.79 4.02 -18.27
C GLN A 486 31.97 4.97 -18.06
N ASN A 487 32.01 5.63 -16.88
CA ASN A 487 32.98 6.65 -16.54
C ASN A 487 33.93 6.26 -15.39
N ASP A 488 33.76 5.06 -14.79
CA ASP A 488 34.43 4.58 -13.59
C ASP A 488 34.27 5.55 -12.39
N GLU A 489 33.10 6.22 -12.29
CA GLU A 489 32.82 7.17 -11.22
C GLU A 489 31.98 6.53 -10.11
N VAL A 490 32.30 6.87 -8.86
CA VAL A 490 31.52 6.47 -7.68
C VAL A 490 30.99 7.71 -6.99
N SER A 491 29.67 7.75 -6.76
CA SER A 491 28.97 8.84 -6.06
C SER A 491 28.14 8.34 -4.89
N ASP A 492 27.73 9.23 -4.01
CA ASP A 492 26.86 8.92 -2.89
C ASP A 492 25.38 8.93 -3.29
N ILE A 493 24.63 7.96 -2.81
CA ILE A 493 23.17 7.95 -2.88
C ILE A 493 22.64 8.75 -1.69
N THR A 494 21.79 9.75 -1.97
CA THR A 494 21.22 10.63 -0.94
C THR A 494 20.02 10.02 -0.19
N LEU A 495 19.46 8.92 -0.70
CA LEU A 495 18.36 8.21 -0.05
C LEU A 495 18.84 7.44 1.19
N PRO A 496 17.93 7.18 2.16
CA PRO A 496 18.26 6.36 3.31
C PRO A 496 18.77 4.96 2.90
N LYS A 497 19.53 4.33 3.79
CA LYS A 497 20.03 2.96 3.54
C LYS A 497 18.88 1.95 3.50
N ALA A 498 18.95 1.06 2.51
CA ALA A 498 17.99 -0.04 2.33
C ALA A 498 18.67 -1.24 1.66
N ASN A 499 18.24 -2.45 1.98
CA ASN A 499 18.78 -3.65 1.33
C ASN A 499 18.16 -3.81 -0.09
N VAL A 500 18.63 -2.98 -1.01
CA VAL A 500 18.21 -2.97 -2.42
C VAL A 500 19.45 -2.78 -3.29
N ILE A 501 19.51 -3.51 -4.40
CA ILE A 501 20.47 -3.29 -5.48
C ILE A 501 19.69 -2.99 -6.75
N LYS A 502 20.04 -1.92 -7.43
CA LYS A 502 19.45 -1.54 -8.73
C LYS A 502 20.54 -1.49 -9.78
N ILE A 503 20.35 -2.21 -10.87
CA ILE A 503 21.30 -2.37 -11.99
C ILE A 503 20.68 -1.74 -13.21
N TYR A 504 21.41 -0.85 -13.85
CA TYR A 504 20.94 -0.06 -15.01
C TYR A 504 21.55 -0.59 -16.30
N PHE A 505 20.73 -0.58 -17.33
CA PHE A 505 21.07 -0.82 -18.73
C PHE A 505 20.65 0.40 -19.56
N ASP A 506 21.08 0.49 -20.80
CA ASP A 506 20.58 1.54 -21.72
C ASP A 506 19.06 1.41 -21.93
N GLU A 507 18.53 0.19 -21.87
CA GLU A 507 17.12 -0.17 -22.06
C GLU A 507 16.28 0.02 -20.80
N GLY A 508 16.87 0.23 -19.60
CA GLY A 508 16.13 0.37 -18.33
C GLY A 508 16.87 -0.19 -17.13
N PHE A 509 16.18 -0.92 -16.26
CA PHE A 509 16.82 -1.43 -15.04
C PHE A 509 16.22 -2.77 -14.56
N ILE A 510 16.98 -3.43 -13.68
CA ILE A 510 16.45 -4.43 -12.75
C ILE A 510 16.74 -3.98 -11.32
N ALA A 511 15.91 -4.44 -10.36
CA ALA A 511 16.16 -4.23 -8.94
C ALA A 511 15.90 -5.51 -8.14
N LEU A 512 16.82 -5.80 -7.22
CA LEU A 512 16.72 -6.90 -6.27
C LEU A 512 16.40 -6.35 -4.88
N ARG A 513 15.32 -6.85 -4.26
CA ARG A 513 14.88 -6.42 -2.94
C ARG A 513 14.41 -7.60 -2.10
N PRO A 514 15.18 -8.01 -1.08
CA PRO A 514 14.70 -8.95 -0.06
C PRO A 514 13.55 -8.36 0.78
N SER A 515 12.66 -9.23 1.24
CA SER A 515 11.68 -8.87 2.27
C SER A 515 12.38 -8.72 3.62
N GLY A 516 11.99 -7.71 4.40
CA GLY A 516 12.51 -7.53 5.76
C GLY A 516 11.93 -8.51 6.79
N THR A 517 10.80 -9.16 6.48
CA THR A 517 10.02 -9.96 7.43
C THR A 517 9.87 -11.43 7.04
N GLU A 518 10.00 -11.74 5.75
CA GLU A 518 9.78 -13.09 5.20
C GLU A 518 11.03 -13.56 4.44
N PRO A 519 11.28 -14.86 4.32
CA PRO A 519 12.38 -15.40 3.50
C PRO A 519 12.03 -15.31 2.00
N LYS A 520 11.85 -14.11 1.53
CA LYS A 520 11.36 -13.77 0.20
C LYS A 520 12.24 -12.70 -0.43
N ILE A 521 12.49 -12.82 -1.72
CA ILE A 521 13.19 -11.81 -2.52
C ILE A 521 12.38 -11.49 -3.78
N LYS A 522 12.35 -10.23 -4.14
CA LYS A 522 11.68 -9.72 -5.33
C LYS A 522 12.71 -9.25 -6.34
N LEU A 523 12.50 -9.61 -7.61
CA LEU A 523 13.20 -9.07 -8.76
C LEU A 523 12.21 -8.24 -9.57
N TYR A 524 12.47 -6.95 -9.64
CA TYR A 524 11.76 -6.00 -10.50
C TYR A 524 12.53 -5.86 -11.80
N VAL A 525 11.85 -5.96 -12.92
CA VAL A 525 12.42 -5.78 -14.26
C VAL A 525 11.61 -4.71 -14.97
N SER A 526 12.25 -3.62 -15.41
CA SER A 526 11.64 -2.57 -16.22
C SER A 526 12.55 -2.23 -17.39
N LEU A 527 12.20 -2.69 -18.60
CA LEU A 527 13.03 -2.57 -19.78
C LEU A 527 12.21 -2.17 -21.01
N SER A 528 12.83 -1.35 -21.88
CA SER A 528 12.36 -1.04 -23.23
C SER A 528 13.21 -1.79 -24.24
N CYS A 529 12.92 -3.09 -24.43
CA CYS A 529 13.67 -3.95 -25.35
C CYS A 529 12.75 -4.89 -26.11
N ASP A 530 13.23 -5.39 -27.26
CA ASP A 530 12.56 -6.42 -28.02
C ASP A 530 12.55 -7.74 -27.23
N HIS A 531 11.50 -8.54 -27.41
CA HIS A 531 11.34 -9.83 -26.73
C HIS A 531 11.44 -9.76 -25.20
N PHE A 532 10.91 -8.70 -24.61
CA PHE A 532 10.97 -8.40 -23.16
C PHE A 532 10.73 -9.62 -22.27
N ASP A 533 9.65 -10.39 -22.51
CA ASP A 533 9.31 -11.54 -21.66
C ASP A 533 10.41 -12.61 -21.65
N VAL A 534 11.06 -12.82 -22.78
CA VAL A 534 12.18 -13.77 -22.88
C VAL A 534 13.40 -13.25 -22.12
N VAL A 535 13.71 -11.96 -22.27
CA VAL A 535 14.83 -11.34 -21.56
C VAL A 535 14.60 -11.34 -20.05
N ALA A 536 13.43 -10.92 -19.60
CA ALA A 536 13.05 -10.90 -18.18
C ALA A 536 13.11 -12.31 -17.56
N GLN A 537 12.61 -13.34 -18.27
CA GLN A 537 12.70 -14.72 -17.79
C GLN A 537 14.14 -15.21 -17.69
N LYS A 538 14.98 -14.93 -18.69
CA LYS A 538 16.42 -15.28 -18.66
C LYS A 538 17.14 -14.60 -17.49
N MET A 539 16.83 -13.33 -17.20
CA MET A 539 17.39 -12.62 -16.04
C MET A 539 16.99 -13.28 -14.72
N ASN A 540 15.71 -13.63 -14.60
CA ASN A 540 15.20 -14.36 -13.44
C ASN A 540 15.94 -15.69 -13.24
N ASP A 541 16.08 -16.48 -14.31
CA ASP A 541 16.73 -17.79 -14.26
C ASP A 541 18.23 -17.68 -13.95
N ALA A 542 18.91 -16.67 -14.51
CA ALA A 542 20.33 -16.41 -14.23
C ALA A 542 20.58 -16.00 -12.78
N ILE A 543 19.61 -15.34 -12.13
CA ILE A 543 19.75 -14.88 -10.74
C ILE A 543 19.39 -15.98 -9.73
N PHE A 544 18.34 -16.76 -9.99
CA PHE A 544 17.77 -17.65 -8.99
C PHE A 544 18.02 -19.14 -9.21
N ASN A 545 18.38 -19.55 -10.44
CA ASN A 545 18.62 -20.95 -10.82
C ASN A 545 20.10 -21.29 -11.06
N SER A 546 21.00 -20.31 -10.84
CA SER A 546 22.47 -20.49 -10.92
C SER A 546 23.05 -21.18 -9.70
#